data_5acddca15a9642cdf8f26a4505945245
#
_entry.id   5acddca15a9642cdf8f26a4505945245
#
_cell.length_a   1.000
_cell.length_b   1.000
_cell.length_c   1.000
_cell.angle_alpha   90.00
_cell.angle_beta   90.00
_cell.angle_gamma   90.00
#
_symmetry.space_group_name_H-M   'P 1'
#
loop_
_entity.id
_entity.type
_entity.pdbx_description
1 polymer ?
#
loop_
_entity_poly.entity_id
_entity_poly.type
_entity_poly.pdbx_seq_one_letter_code
_entity_poly.pdbx_strand_id
1 'polypeptide(L)'
;MNMIARCFLFAIVLLITGAASVSCSEDIPDCPSRMCIVAGGWKLTEVYVDDEFYTGDLSQYRLTLNMPSPTTATTSSFDRVQPSGSTDEGSWSLQNDETILRLVPDDNTDLTEDWIIESMTPRKMILIINRDVGIKDGPGTIEFILEPF
;
A
#
# COMPACT_ATOMS: atom_id res chain seq x y z
N MET A 1 64.59 0.21 -13.76
CA MET A 1 63.35 0.05 -12.97
C MET A 1 62.58 -1.09 -13.61
N ASN A 2 62.55 -2.22 -12.93
CA ASN A 2 62.26 -3.54 -13.51
C ASN A 2 60.79 -3.67 -13.94
N MET A 3 60.59 -4.21 -15.13
CA MET A 3 59.30 -4.48 -15.76
C MET A 3 58.37 -5.33 -14.88
N ILE A 4 58.93 -6.14 -13.99
CA ILE A 4 58.24 -6.99 -13.03
C ILE A 4 57.49 -6.18 -11.94
N ALA A 5 58.04 -5.03 -11.52
CA ALA A 5 57.39 -4.14 -10.53
C ALA A 5 56.12 -3.45 -11.06
N ARG A 6 56.00 -3.28 -12.37
CA ARG A 6 54.84 -2.65 -12.99
C ARG A 6 53.66 -3.61 -13.12
N CYS A 7 53.90 -4.90 -13.30
CA CYS A 7 52.83 -5.90 -13.35
C CYS A 7 52.19 -6.16 -11.97
N PHE A 8 52.98 -6.06 -10.89
CA PHE A 8 52.43 -6.24 -9.53
C PHE A 8 51.53 -5.07 -9.09
N LEU A 9 51.82 -3.84 -9.52
CA LEU A 9 51.01 -2.67 -9.22
C LEU A 9 49.65 -2.71 -9.94
N PHE A 10 49.61 -3.23 -11.16
CA PHE A 10 48.34 -3.41 -11.89
C PHE A 10 47.49 -4.53 -11.33
N ALA A 11 48.06 -5.59 -10.80
CA ALA A 11 47.34 -6.69 -10.20
C ALA A 11 46.64 -6.30 -8.87
N ILE A 12 47.26 -5.39 -8.09
CA ILE A 12 46.68 -4.95 -6.81
C ILE A 12 45.55 -3.93 -7.05
N VAL A 13 45.57 -3.13 -8.08
CA VAL A 13 44.49 -2.18 -8.41
C VAL A 13 43.24 -2.90 -8.93
N LEU A 14 43.40 -4.05 -9.59
CA LEU A 14 42.25 -4.87 -10.07
C LEU A 14 41.56 -5.66 -8.96
N LEU A 15 42.23 -5.87 -7.81
CA LEU A 15 41.65 -6.59 -6.67
C LEU A 15 40.81 -5.71 -5.72
N ILE A 16 40.90 -4.38 -5.84
CA ILE A 16 40.19 -3.44 -4.96
C ILE A 16 38.86 -2.94 -5.59
N THR A 17 38.66 -3.12 -6.91
CA THR A 17 37.39 -2.72 -7.58
C THR A 17 36.33 -3.79 -7.59
N GLY A 18 36.59 -4.95 -6.99
CA GLY A 18 35.64 -6.02 -6.76
C GLY A 18 34.82 -5.88 -5.47
N ALA A 19 34.58 -4.65 -4.99
CA ALA A 19 33.52 -4.42 -4.02
C ALA A 19 32.19 -4.67 -4.75
N ALA A 20 31.77 -5.93 -4.76
CA ALA A 20 30.42 -6.32 -5.08
C ALA A 20 29.50 -5.36 -4.30
N SER A 21 28.81 -4.50 -5.01
CA SER A 21 27.59 -3.90 -4.51
C SER A 21 26.68 -5.09 -4.19
N VAL A 22 26.69 -5.53 -2.92
CA VAL A 22 25.60 -6.30 -2.36
C VAL A 22 24.43 -5.34 -2.40
N SER A 23 23.74 -5.32 -3.55
CA SER A 23 22.37 -4.85 -3.58
C SER A 23 21.64 -5.76 -2.60
N CYS A 24 21.36 -5.25 -1.40
CA CYS A 24 20.27 -5.77 -0.62
C CYS A 24 19.01 -5.50 -1.45
N SER A 25 18.69 -6.40 -2.38
CA SER A 25 17.31 -6.62 -2.73
C SER A 25 16.70 -7.12 -1.42
N GLU A 26 15.93 -6.27 -0.73
CA GLU A 26 14.94 -6.81 0.19
C GLU A 26 14.21 -7.87 -0.62
N ASP A 27 14.38 -9.14 -0.19
CA ASP A 27 13.61 -10.26 -0.74
C ASP A 27 12.14 -9.95 -0.41
N ILE A 28 11.50 -9.20 -1.29
CA ILE A 28 10.04 -9.13 -1.33
C ILE A 28 9.65 -10.57 -1.64
N PRO A 29 9.00 -11.28 -0.73
CA PRO A 29 8.60 -12.65 -0.97
C PRO A 29 7.91 -12.68 -2.33
N ASP A 30 8.20 -13.70 -3.16
CA ASP A 30 7.60 -13.89 -4.48
C ASP A 30 6.07 -13.87 -4.38
N CYS A 31 5.51 -12.68 -4.30
CA CYS A 31 4.08 -12.46 -4.30
C CYS A 31 3.72 -11.95 -5.69
N PRO A 32 3.11 -12.80 -6.53
CA PRO A 32 2.77 -12.45 -7.90
C PRO A 32 1.63 -11.43 -8.00
N SER A 33 0.99 -11.08 -6.88
CA SER A 33 -0.18 -10.21 -6.84
C SER A 33 0.14 -8.87 -6.18
N ARG A 34 -0.47 -7.79 -6.68
CA ARG A 34 -0.48 -6.47 -6.01
C ARG A 34 -1.05 -6.53 -4.59
N MET A 35 -1.80 -7.60 -4.23
CA MET A 35 -2.27 -7.82 -2.86
C MET A 35 -1.15 -7.74 -1.83
N CYS A 36 0.06 -8.21 -2.15
CA CYS A 36 1.19 -8.14 -1.22
C CYS A 36 1.75 -6.72 -1.05
N ILE A 37 1.56 -5.86 -2.03
CA ILE A 37 1.93 -4.44 -1.92
C ILE A 37 0.90 -3.70 -1.06
N VAL A 38 -0.38 -4.08 -1.17
CA VAL A 38 -1.50 -3.47 -0.44
C VAL A 38 -1.55 -3.96 1.00
N ALA A 39 -1.21 -5.24 1.23
CA ALA A 39 -1.25 -5.82 2.57
C ALA A 39 -0.32 -5.06 3.53
N GLY A 40 -0.86 -4.67 4.68
CA GLY A 40 -0.14 -3.91 5.70
C GLY A 40 -1.07 -3.01 6.50
N GLY A 41 -0.47 -2.26 7.41
CA GLY A 41 -1.18 -1.26 8.22
C GLY A 41 -1.10 0.12 7.57
N TRP A 42 -2.24 0.76 7.38
CA TRP A 42 -2.40 2.06 6.72
C TRP A 42 -3.10 3.06 7.65
N LYS A 43 -2.54 4.23 7.80
CA LYS A 43 -3.18 5.38 8.47
C LYS A 43 -3.61 6.40 7.42
N LEU A 44 -4.74 7.03 7.65
CA LEU A 44 -5.21 8.12 6.83
C LEU A 44 -4.44 9.40 7.19
N THR A 45 -3.88 10.05 6.19
CA THR A 45 -3.10 11.30 6.35
C THR A 45 -3.82 12.50 5.80
N GLU A 46 -4.51 12.33 4.69
CA GLU A 46 -5.23 13.42 4.03
C GLU A 46 -6.55 12.89 3.42
N VAL A 47 -7.55 13.75 3.36
CA VAL A 47 -8.81 13.50 2.64
C VAL A 47 -9.16 14.73 1.84
N TYR A 48 -9.60 14.51 0.62
CA TYR A 48 -10.17 15.55 -0.24
C TYR A 48 -11.60 15.15 -0.61
N VAL A 49 -12.51 16.13 -0.58
CA VAL A 49 -13.90 15.97 -0.98
C VAL A 49 -14.16 16.94 -2.13
N ASP A 50 -14.40 16.44 -3.32
CA ASP A 50 -14.54 17.25 -4.54
C ASP A 50 -13.35 18.21 -4.72
N ASP A 51 -12.12 17.69 -4.59
CA ASP A 51 -10.84 18.41 -4.68
C ASP A 51 -10.59 19.43 -3.53
N GLU A 52 -11.49 19.54 -2.55
CA GLU A 52 -11.29 20.40 -1.38
C GLU A 52 -10.75 19.63 -0.19
N PHE A 53 -9.65 20.11 0.42
CA PHE A 53 -9.06 19.49 1.60
C PHE A 53 -10.03 19.47 2.78
N TYR A 54 -10.27 18.27 3.32
CA TYR A 54 -11.12 18.07 4.49
C TYR A 54 -10.34 18.27 5.77
N THR A 55 -10.82 19.18 6.64
CA THR A 55 -10.13 19.59 7.88
C THR A 55 -10.60 18.87 9.13
N GLY A 56 -11.42 17.80 9.01
CA GLY A 56 -11.89 17.02 10.16
C GLY A 56 -10.79 16.21 10.82
N ASP A 57 -11.01 15.77 12.06
CA ASP A 57 -10.08 14.89 12.76
C ASP A 57 -10.20 13.46 12.24
N LEU A 58 -9.18 13.02 11.54
CA LEU A 58 -9.06 11.68 10.95
C LEU A 58 -7.92 10.88 11.61
N SER A 59 -7.32 11.41 12.67
CA SER A 59 -6.10 10.85 13.29
C SER A 59 -6.26 9.43 13.80
N GLN A 60 -7.49 9.01 14.09
CA GLN A 60 -7.78 7.65 14.57
C GLN A 60 -7.97 6.62 13.47
N TYR A 61 -8.22 7.05 12.22
CA TYR A 61 -8.47 6.09 11.14
C TYR A 61 -7.26 5.19 10.89
N ARG A 62 -7.50 3.90 10.94
CA ARG A 62 -6.53 2.84 10.64
C ARG A 62 -7.20 1.77 9.80
N LEU A 63 -6.50 1.30 8.78
CA LEU A 63 -6.92 0.17 7.96
C LEU A 63 -5.77 -0.85 7.93
N THR A 64 -6.00 -2.03 8.44
CA THR A 64 -5.06 -3.15 8.36
C THR A 64 -5.57 -4.15 7.34
N LEU A 65 -4.81 -4.37 6.28
CA LEU A 65 -5.09 -5.36 5.26
C LEU A 65 -4.15 -6.54 5.49
N ASN A 66 -4.68 -7.63 6.02
CA ASN A 66 -3.86 -8.80 6.35
C ASN A 66 -3.32 -9.46 5.09
N MET A 67 -2.08 -9.96 5.17
CA MET A 67 -1.46 -10.69 4.07
C MET A 67 -2.28 -11.92 3.72
N PRO A 68 -2.59 -12.18 2.44
CA PRO A 68 -3.27 -13.40 2.05
C PRO A 68 -2.41 -14.64 2.37
N SER A 69 -3.06 -15.67 2.90
CA SER A 69 -2.42 -16.95 3.21
C SER A 69 -3.27 -18.12 2.71
N PRO A 70 -2.80 -18.91 1.77
CA PRO A 70 -1.50 -18.79 1.07
C PRO A 70 -1.42 -17.52 0.21
N THR A 71 -0.24 -17.09 -0.21
CA THR A 71 -0.02 -15.90 -1.05
C THR A 71 -0.75 -15.93 -2.41
N THR A 72 -1.27 -17.09 -2.80
CA THR A 72 -2.11 -17.28 -3.99
C THR A 72 -3.60 -17.04 -3.73
N ALA A 73 -4.00 -16.78 -2.48
CA ALA A 73 -5.40 -16.46 -2.17
C ALA A 73 -5.79 -15.12 -2.79
N THR A 74 -7.02 -15.03 -3.26
CA THR A 74 -7.59 -13.82 -3.87
C THR A 74 -8.35 -12.95 -2.88
N THR A 75 -8.48 -13.40 -1.64
CA THR A 75 -9.14 -12.70 -0.53
C THR A 75 -8.34 -12.87 0.75
N SER A 76 -8.41 -11.89 1.64
CA SER A 76 -7.85 -11.95 2.99
C SER A 76 -8.71 -11.13 3.96
N SER A 77 -8.39 -11.11 5.25
CA SER A 77 -9.13 -10.33 6.24
C SER A 77 -8.61 -8.90 6.35
N PHE A 78 -9.47 -7.99 6.76
CA PHE A 78 -9.10 -6.64 7.17
C PHE A 78 -9.62 -6.32 8.57
N ASP A 79 -8.96 -5.35 9.21
CA ASP A 79 -9.39 -4.70 10.44
C ASP A 79 -9.37 -3.19 10.20
N ARG A 80 -10.41 -2.48 10.62
CA ARG A 80 -10.50 -1.03 10.43
C ARG A 80 -10.96 -0.33 11.70
N VAL A 81 -10.29 0.78 12.02
CA VAL A 81 -10.73 1.76 13.02
C VAL A 81 -11.26 2.98 12.28
N GLN A 82 -12.52 3.30 12.47
CA GLN A 82 -13.18 4.46 11.89
C GLN A 82 -12.75 5.75 12.58
N PRO A 83 -12.93 6.94 11.98
CA PRO A 83 -12.66 8.22 12.64
C PRO A 83 -13.45 8.42 13.95
N SER A 84 -14.62 7.80 14.05
CA SER A 84 -15.44 7.78 15.28
C SER A 84 -14.86 6.96 16.41
N GLY A 85 -13.81 6.17 16.15
CA GLY A 85 -13.24 5.20 17.09
C GLY A 85 -13.95 3.84 17.08
N SER A 86 -15.05 3.66 16.30
CA SER A 86 -15.64 2.34 16.10
C SER A 86 -14.72 1.45 15.26
N THR A 87 -14.80 0.14 15.50
CA THR A 87 -14.03 -0.86 14.77
C THR A 87 -14.95 -1.73 13.93
N ASP A 88 -14.51 -2.11 12.76
CA ASP A 88 -15.10 -3.14 11.93
C ASP A 88 -14.02 -4.05 11.36
N GLU A 89 -14.41 -5.27 11.06
CA GLU A 89 -13.57 -6.32 10.48
C GLU A 89 -14.30 -7.01 9.34
N GLY A 90 -13.57 -7.71 8.50
CA GLY A 90 -14.17 -8.40 7.37
C GLY A 90 -13.15 -8.97 6.40
N SER A 91 -13.57 -9.16 5.16
CA SER A 91 -12.71 -9.64 4.09
C SER A 91 -12.41 -8.55 3.06
N TRP A 92 -11.22 -8.60 2.49
CA TRP A 92 -10.82 -7.73 1.38
C TRP A 92 -10.30 -8.50 0.19
N SER A 93 -10.40 -7.90 -0.99
CA SER A 93 -9.89 -8.45 -2.23
C SER A 93 -9.58 -7.34 -3.23
N LEU A 94 -8.76 -7.65 -4.23
CA LEU A 94 -8.59 -6.80 -5.40
C LEU A 94 -9.50 -7.30 -6.52
N GLN A 95 -10.21 -6.38 -7.16
CA GLN A 95 -11.15 -6.62 -8.24
C GLN A 95 -10.73 -5.86 -9.50
N ASN A 96 -11.32 -6.21 -10.65
CA ASN A 96 -11.17 -5.50 -11.91
C ASN A 96 -9.70 -5.26 -12.30
N ASP A 97 -8.95 -6.34 -12.51
CA ASP A 97 -7.50 -6.32 -12.81
C ASP A 97 -6.69 -5.53 -11.76
N GLU A 98 -7.04 -5.72 -10.49
CA GLU A 98 -6.39 -5.11 -9.33
C GLU A 98 -6.47 -3.57 -9.27
N THR A 99 -7.50 -2.99 -9.88
CA THR A 99 -7.76 -1.53 -9.84
C THR A 99 -8.79 -1.12 -8.80
N ILE A 100 -9.47 -2.07 -8.18
CA ILE A 100 -10.48 -1.83 -7.14
C ILE A 100 -10.13 -2.62 -5.89
N LEU A 101 -10.02 -1.94 -4.76
CA LEU A 101 -9.97 -2.54 -3.43
C LEU A 101 -11.42 -2.71 -2.94
N ARG A 102 -11.86 -3.95 -2.78
CA ARG A 102 -13.17 -4.29 -2.21
C ARG A 102 -13.03 -4.66 -0.74
N LEU A 103 -13.81 -4.01 0.11
CA LEU A 103 -13.97 -4.34 1.53
C LEU A 103 -15.39 -4.86 1.77
N VAL A 104 -15.51 -6.02 2.41
CA VAL A 104 -16.78 -6.66 2.76
C VAL A 104 -16.80 -6.84 4.27
N PRO A 105 -17.50 -5.98 5.05
CA PRO A 105 -17.63 -6.14 6.49
C PRO A 105 -18.38 -7.42 6.88
N ASP A 106 -17.91 -8.09 7.94
CA ASP A 106 -18.53 -9.34 8.41
C ASP A 106 -19.92 -9.12 9.01
N ASP A 107 -20.11 -8.01 9.70
CA ASP A 107 -21.37 -7.68 10.39
C ASP A 107 -22.51 -7.29 9.43
N ASN A 108 -22.16 -6.74 8.26
CA ASN A 108 -23.15 -6.29 7.29
C ASN A 108 -22.58 -6.26 5.88
N THR A 109 -22.80 -7.31 5.11
CA THR A 109 -22.35 -7.42 3.71
C THR A 109 -23.02 -6.41 2.77
N ASP A 110 -24.15 -5.79 3.15
CA ASP A 110 -24.79 -4.72 2.38
C ASP A 110 -23.97 -3.42 2.40
N LEU A 111 -23.01 -3.31 3.34
CA LEU A 111 -22.06 -2.21 3.43
C LEU A 111 -20.75 -2.49 2.68
N THR A 112 -20.78 -3.36 1.68
CA THR A 112 -19.63 -3.58 0.79
C THR A 112 -19.16 -2.27 0.18
N GLU A 113 -17.86 -2.00 0.26
CA GLU A 113 -17.23 -0.79 -0.26
C GLU A 113 -16.27 -1.15 -1.39
N ASP A 114 -16.42 -0.48 -2.53
CA ASP A 114 -15.50 -0.56 -3.66
C ASP A 114 -14.73 0.76 -3.79
N TRP A 115 -13.43 0.69 -3.61
CA TRP A 115 -12.53 1.83 -3.63
C TRP A 115 -11.62 1.74 -4.85
N ILE A 116 -11.68 2.72 -5.74
CA ILE A 116 -10.81 2.78 -6.91
C ILE A 116 -9.39 3.07 -6.43
N ILE A 117 -8.43 2.26 -6.83
CA ILE A 117 -7.02 2.47 -6.54
C ILE A 117 -6.44 3.38 -7.63
N GLU A 118 -6.30 4.67 -7.33
CA GLU A 118 -5.68 5.62 -8.23
C GLU A 118 -4.16 5.42 -8.28
N SER A 119 -3.54 5.24 -7.12
CA SER A 119 -2.11 5.02 -7.01
C SER A 119 -1.79 4.13 -5.82
N MET A 120 -0.74 3.32 -5.97
CA MET A 120 -0.29 2.42 -4.92
C MET A 120 1.20 2.16 -5.00
N THR A 121 1.86 2.40 -3.88
CA THR A 121 3.26 2.08 -3.62
C THR A 121 3.39 1.51 -2.21
N PRO A 122 4.53 0.90 -1.83
CA PRO A 122 4.73 0.45 -0.44
C PRO A 122 4.70 1.58 0.62
N ARG A 123 4.73 2.84 0.21
CA ARG A 123 4.78 4.02 1.10
C ARG A 123 3.56 4.91 1.03
N LYS A 124 2.72 4.75 0.03
CA LYS A 124 1.55 5.61 -0.19
C LYS A 124 0.49 4.87 -0.98
N MET A 125 -0.75 4.98 -0.56
CA MET A 125 -1.92 4.50 -1.29
C MET A 125 -2.91 5.65 -1.44
N ILE A 126 -3.42 5.85 -2.66
CA ILE A 126 -4.47 6.83 -2.97
C ILE A 126 -5.69 6.04 -3.41
N LEU A 127 -6.77 6.20 -2.66
CA LEU A 127 -8.05 5.54 -2.90
C LEU A 127 -9.13 6.56 -3.18
N ILE A 128 -9.97 6.28 -4.16
CA ILE A 128 -11.11 7.13 -4.52
C ILE A 128 -12.41 6.36 -4.31
N ILE A 129 -13.35 6.97 -3.65
CA ILE A 129 -14.72 6.48 -3.53
C ILE A 129 -15.68 7.49 -4.19
N ASN A 130 -16.52 6.98 -5.08
CA ASN A 130 -17.63 7.75 -5.62
C ASN A 130 -18.86 7.44 -4.77
N ARG A 131 -19.19 8.34 -3.85
CA ARG A 131 -20.33 8.19 -2.95
C ARG A 131 -21.28 9.38 -3.06
N ASP A 132 -22.55 9.07 -2.77
CA ASP A 132 -23.50 10.08 -2.33
C ASP A 132 -23.23 10.31 -0.83
N VAL A 133 -22.33 11.23 -0.53
CA VAL A 133 -21.75 11.37 0.83
C VAL A 133 -22.56 12.23 1.75
N GLY A 134 -23.79 12.62 1.42
CA GLY A 134 -24.63 13.37 2.37
C GLY A 134 -24.02 14.67 2.95
N ILE A 135 -22.80 15.03 2.56
CA ILE A 135 -22.08 16.23 2.97
C ILE A 135 -22.37 17.38 1.99
N LYS A 136 -22.66 17.05 0.75
CA LYS A 136 -23.20 17.95 -0.27
C LYS A 136 -24.38 17.29 -0.98
N ASP A 137 -25.33 18.06 -1.48
CA ASP A 137 -26.45 17.59 -2.31
C ASP A 137 -25.93 17.07 -3.65
N GLY A 138 -25.68 15.77 -3.78
CA GLY A 138 -25.30 15.10 -5.02
C GLY A 138 -24.12 14.14 -4.89
N PRO A 139 -23.84 13.37 -5.97
CA PRO A 139 -22.71 12.46 -5.99
C PRO A 139 -21.39 13.25 -5.93
N GLY A 140 -20.56 12.92 -4.97
CA GLY A 140 -19.24 13.51 -4.77
C GLY A 140 -18.12 12.48 -4.91
N THR A 141 -16.91 12.97 -5.12
CA THR A 141 -15.69 12.17 -5.09
C THR A 141 -14.97 12.38 -3.77
N ILE A 142 -14.62 11.31 -3.08
CA ILE A 142 -13.74 11.40 -1.92
C ILE A 142 -12.43 10.70 -2.27
N GLU A 143 -11.34 11.44 -2.12
CA GLU A 143 -9.99 10.91 -2.23
C GLU A 143 -9.39 10.75 -0.83
N PHE A 144 -8.85 9.57 -0.57
CA PHE A 144 -8.17 9.21 0.68
C PHE A 144 -6.70 8.97 0.40
N ILE A 145 -5.84 9.65 1.13
CA ILE A 145 -4.39 9.45 1.07
C ILE A 145 -3.97 8.71 2.33
N LEU A 146 -3.41 7.52 2.14
CA LEU A 146 -2.97 6.63 3.20
C LEU A 146 -1.47 6.41 3.14
N GLU A 147 -0.85 6.36 4.31
CA GLU A 147 0.56 6.02 4.51
C GLU A 147 0.69 4.85 5.49
N PRO A 148 1.75 4.02 5.39
CA PRO A 148 1.97 2.94 6.34
C PRO A 148 2.22 3.48 7.76
N PHE A 149 1.88 2.68 8.78
CA PHE A 149 2.19 2.97 10.19
C PHE A 149 2.94 1.84 10.86
#